data_a394cd6e600cab720d28893dc7af3ff8
#
_entry.id   a394cd6e600cab720d28893dc7af3ff8
#
_cell.length_a   1.000
_cell.length_b   1.000
_cell.length_c   1.000
_cell.angle_alpha   90.00
_cell.angle_beta   90.00
_cell.angle_gamma   90.00
#
_symmetry.space_group_name_H-M   'P 1'
#
loop_
_entity.id
_entity.type
_entity.pdbx_description
1 polymer ?
#
loop_
_entity_poly.entity_id
_entity_poly.type
_entity_poly.pdbx_seq_one_letter_code
_entity_poly.pdbx_strand_id
1 'polypeptide(L)'
;FCTIEPNIGVVEVPDSRLNALQEIVNAKKVIPTTLNLVDIAGLVKGASKGEGLGNSFLSNIREMNALAHVVRCFDDDNITHVDGEINSTRDAEVINLELIFADLETLNKRKEKIEKKLRSGDKDLANEFTLIEDCLKTLESGDFIKLDKYSNKEDIKIIKSFQLLTVKPIFFIANVSDTEHSKKNLNDLNEYAKGMNQDVIEVQIKLEEEIASLDEQDKKDFLELEGIKEPALNKIIKKGYEILGCLLYTSPSPRDLMRS
;
A
#
# COMPACT_ATOMS: atom_id res chain seq x y z
N PHE A 1 13.80 -17.43 -3.86
CA PHE A 1 12.35 -17.64 -3.73
C PHE A 1 12.10 -18.35 -2.41
N CYS A 2 12.04 -17.59 -1.35
CA CYS A 2 11.76 -18.10 -0.02
C CYS A 2 10.38 -17.62 0.39
N THR A 3 9.63 -18.54 0.93
CA THR A 3 8.39 -18.44 1.69
C THR A 3 7.10 -18.34 0.87
N ILE A 4 6.39 -19.45 0.93
CA ILE A 4 4.99 -19.59 0.51
C ILE A 4 4.06 -18.96 1.55
N GLU A 5 4.51 -18.81 2.80
CA GLU A 5 3.76 -18.20 3.89
C GLU A 5 4.25 -16.77 4.13
N PRO A 6 3.34 -15.78 4.17
CA PRO A 6 3.71 -14.39 4.43
C PRO A 6 4.18 -14.22 5.88
N ASN A 7 5.29 -13.51 6.08
CA ASN A 7 5.75 -13.11 7.40
C ASN A 7 4.93 -11.91 7.89
N ILE A 8 4.43 -11.97 9.12
CA ILE A 8 3.62 -10.90 9.71
C ILE A 8 4.41 -10.25 10.85
N GLY A 9 4.72 -8.97 10.68
CA GLY A 9 5.27 -8.12 11.72
C GLY A 9 4.16 -7.26 12.34
N VAL A 10 4.06 -7.26 13.67
CA VAL A 10 3.14 -6.36 14.39
C VAL A 10 3.96 -5.20 14.94
N VAL A 11 3.66 -3.99 14.52
CA VAL A 11 4.37 -2.78 14.93
C VAL A 11 3.44 -1.81 15.64
N GLU A 12 3.93 -1.16 16.69
CA GLU A 12 3.19 -0.11 17.39
C GLU A 12 3.21 1.18 16.57
N VAL A 13 2.06 1.88 16.52
CA VAL A 13 1.97 3.18 15.85
C VAL A 13 2.50 4.26 16.80
N PRO A 14 3.61 4.95 16.43
CA PRO A 14 4.17 5.99 17.27
C PRO A 14 3.24 7.20 17.36
N ASP A 15 2.84 7.54 18.57
CA ASP A 15 1.97 8.69 18.87
C ASP A 15 2.40 9.39 20.16
N SER A 16 3.11 10.51 20.00
CA SER A 16 3.61 11.31 21.14
C SER A 16 2.50 11.85 22.07
N ARG A 17 1.26 11.91 21.58
CA ARG A 17 0.11 12.39 22.35
C ARG A 17 -0.32 11.42 23.43
N LEU A 18 -0.03 10.12 23.26
CA LEU A 18 -0.33 9.11 24.27
C LEU A 18 0.42 9.38 25.55
N ASN A 19 1.68 9.82 25.47
CA ASN A 19 2.47 10.18 26.64
C ASN A 19 1.90 11.42 27.34
N ALA A 20 1.55 12.46 26.60
CA ALA A 20 0.93 13.65 27.14
C ALA A 20 -0.43 13.35 27.80
N LEU A 21 -1.24 12.51 27.20
CA LEU A 21 -2.51 12.06 27.76
C LEU A 21 -2.31 11.22 29.03
N GLN A 22 -1.30 10.36 29.06
CA GLN A 22 -0.96 9.57 30.24
C GLN A 22 -0.65 10.45 31.46
N GLU A 23 0.12 11.51 31.26
CA GLU A 23 0.46 12.48 32.31
C GLU A 23 -0.80 13.21 32.83
N ILE A 24 -1.70 13.61 31.92
CA ILE A 24 -2.93 14.34 32.31
C ILE A 24 -3.89 13.45 33.11
N VAL A 25 -4.08 12.21 32.70
CA VAL A 25 -5.09 11.32 33.28
C VAL A 25 -4.52 10.35 34.31
N ASN A 26 -3.20 10.40 34.56
CA ASN A 26 -2.47 9.46 35.44
C ASN A 26 -2.79 7.97 35.10
N ALA A 27 -2.81 7.62 33.82
CA ALA A 27 -3.13 6.27 33.39
C ALA A 27 -2.04 5.29 33.85
N LYS A 28 -2.47 4.15 34.41
CA LYS A 28 -1.56 3.09 34.85
C LYS A 28 -0.83 2.39 33.71
N LYS A 29 -1.42 2.41 32.52
CA LYS A 29 -0.88 1.75 31.32
C LYS A 29 -1.32 2.50 30.06
N VAL A 30 -0.41 2.68 29.14
CA VAL A 30 -0.67 3.14 27.78
C VAL A 30 -0.60 1.93 26.87
N ILE A 31 -1.58 1.78 25.98
CA ILE A 31 -1.61 0.72 24.97
C ILE A 31 -1.72 1.44 23.61
N PRO A 32 -0.63 1.50 22.84
CA PRO A 32 -0.67 2.05 21.50
C PRO A 32 -1.51 1.15 20.58
N THR A 33 -2.01 1.73 19.51
CA THR A 33 -2.58 0.93 18.42
C THR A 33 -1.46 0.25 17.64
N THR A 34 -1.79 -0.86 16.96
CA THR A 34 -0.82 -1.62 16.19
C THR A 34 -1.19 -1.65 14.70
N LEU A 35 -0.18 -1.75 13.87
CA LEU A 35 -0.27 -2.00 12.43
C LEU A 35 0.37 -3.36 12.12
N ASN A 36 -0.30 -4.19 11.33
CA ASN A 36 0.26 -5.43 10.84
C ASN A 36 0.94 -5.16 9.50
N LEU A 37 2.24 -5.36 9.44
CA LEU A 37 3.03 -5.36 8.21
C LEU A 37 3.18 -6.81 7.75
N VAL A 38 2.76 -7.08 6.53
CA VAL A 38 2.80 -8.41 5.94
C VAL A 38 3.83 -8.39 4.81
N ASP A 39 4.91 -9.15 4.97
CA ASP A 39 5.91 -9.34 3.92
C ASP A 39 5.35 -10.34 2.90
N ILE A 40 5.10 -9.84 1.70
CA ILE A 40 4.60 -10.64 0.59
C ILE A 40 5.75 -10.82 -0.39
N ALA A 41 6.08 -12.08 -0.71
CA ALA A 41 7.14 -12.42 -1.66
C ALA A 41 6.99 -11.64 -2.97
N GLY A 42 8.12 -11.12 -3.51
CA GLY A 42 8.11 -10.19 -4.63
C GLY A 42 7.35 -10.69 -5.87
N LEU A 43 6.64 -9.77 -6.50
CA LEU A 43 5.91 -10.03 -7.73
C LEU A 43 6.89 -10.12 -8.90
N VAL A 44 6.79 -11.17 -9.70
CA VAL A 44 7.54 -11.31 -10.94
C VAL A 44 6.63 -11.03 -12.13
N LYS A 45 7.19 -10.47 -13.18
CA LYS A 45 6.51 -10.21 -14.45
C LYS A 45 5.79 -11.46 -14.95
N GLY A 46 4.50 -11.33 -15.31
CA GLY A 46 3.65 -12.44 -15.77
C GLY A 46 2.89 -13.17 -14.65
N ALA A 47 2.91 -12.67 -13.43
CA ALA A 47 2.18 -13.25 -12.30
C ALA A 47 0.66 -13.32 -12.55
N SER A 48 0.11 -12.35 -13.28
CA SER A 48 -1.31 -12.28 -13.64
C SER A 48 -1.75 -13.37 -14.63
N LYS A 49 -0.81 -13.97 -15.38
CA LYS A 49 -1.13 -15.02 -16.38
C LYS A 49 -1.33 -16.42 -15.79
N GLY A 50 -1.36 -16.55 -14.49
CA GLY A 50 -1.89 -17.74 -13.79
C GLY A 50 -0.95 -18.94 -13.68
N GLU A 51 0.34 -18.80 -13.95
CA GLU A 51 1.28 -19.89 -13.76
C GLU A 51 1.86 -19.89 -12.32
N GLY A 52 1.32 -20.76 -11.48
CA GLY A 52 1.94 -21.14 -10.19
C GLY A 52 1.92 -20.08 -9.10
N LEU A 53 3.09 -19.57 -8.69
CA LEU A 53 3.29 -18.68 -7.54
C LEU A 53 2.61 -17.30 -7.67
N GLY A 54 2.30 -16.83 -8.89
CA GLY A 54 1.65 -15.55 -9.13
C GLY A 54 0.24 -15.47 -8.56
N ASN A 55 -0.54 -16.54 -8.64
CA ASN A 55 -1.90 -16.58 -8.10
C ASN A 55 -1.92 -16.54 -6.57
N SER A 56 -0.98 -17.21 -5.92
CA SER A 56 -0.83 -17.17 -4.46
C SER A 56 -0.45 -15.77 -3.98
N PHE A 57 0.46 -15.11 -4.68
CA PHE A 57 0.87 -13.74 -4.42
C PHE A 57 -0.32 -12.76 -4.52
N LEU A 58 -1.07 -12.79 -5.63
CA LEU A 58 -2.23 -11.93 -5.83
C LEU A 58 -3.34 -12.20 -4.80
N SER A 59 -3.49 -13.46 -4.35
CA SER A 59 -4.41 -13.82 -3.27
C SER A 59 -4.02 -13.13 -1.95
N ASN A 60 -2.74 -13.18 -1.59
CA ASN A 60 -2.24 -12.50 -0.39
C ASN A 60 -2.49 -10.99 -0.46
N ILE A 61 -2.22 -10.34 -1.60
CA ILE A 61 -2.53 -8.91 -1.78
C ILE A 61 -4.03 -8.64 -1.61
N ARG A 62 -4.92 -9.51 -2.08
CA ARG A 62 -6.38 -9.31 -1.94
C ARG A 62 -6.82 -9.18 -0.49
N GLU A 63 -6.15 -9.86 0.43
CA GLU A 63 -6.45 -9.83 1.86
C GLU A 63 -5.94 -8.55 2.55
N MET A 64 -4.99 -7.83 1.97
CA MET A 64 -4.44 -6.61 2.54
C MET A 64 -5.40 -5.43 2.41
N ASN A 65 -5.32 -4.49 3.37
CA ASN A 65 -6.13 -3.27 3.35
C ASN A 65 -5.48 -2.12 2.59
N ALA A 66 -4.15 -2.09 2.53
CA ALA A 66 -3.34 -1.12 1.80
C ALA A 66 -2.05 -1.78 1.33
N LEU A 67 -1.34 -1.15 0.40
CA LEU A 67 -0.09 -1.65 -0.15
C LEU A 67 1.04 -0.64 0.05
N ALA A 68 2.19 -1.13 0.50
CA ALA A 68 3.44 -0.40 0.51
C ALA A 68 4.35 -1.02 -0.56
N HIS A 69 4.56 -0.32 -1.66
CA HIS A 69 5.35 -0.81 -2.78
C HIS A 69 6.81 -0.42 -2.61
N VAL A 70 7.65 -1.38 -2.25
CA VAL A 70 9.10 -1.17 -2.10
C VAL A 70 9.77 -1.18 -3.47
N VAL A 71 10.40 -0.06 -3.82
CA VAL A 71 11.09 0.13 -5.10
C VAL A 71 12.58 0.30 -4.86
N ARG A 72 13.39 -0.46 -5.58
CA ARG A 72 14.85 -0.33 -5.53
C ARG A 72 15.28 0.90 -6.33
N CYS A 73 15.95 1.83 -5.66
CA CYS A 73 16.53 3.02 -6.28
C CYS A 73 18.06 3.05 -6.20
N PHE A 74 18.70 2.08 -5.54
CA PHE A 74 20.14 2.02 -5.26
C PHE A 74 20.87 0.99 -6.13
N ASP A 75 22.13 1.28 -6.45
CA ASP A 75 23.02 0.35 -7.12
C ASP A 75 23.79 -0.52 -6.10
N ASP A 76 23.90 -1.80 -6.38
CA ASP A 76 24.75 -2.74 -5.65
C ASP A 76 25.13 -3.88 -6.61
N ASP A 77 26.41 -3.98 -6.92
CA ASP A 77 26.98 -4.97 -7.86
C ASP A 77 26.78 -6.42 -7.37
N ASN A 78 26.60 -6.60 -6.05
CA ASN A 78 26.39 -7.92 -5.45
C ASN A 78 24.92 -8.38 -5.54
N ILE A 79 24.00 -7.49 -5.91
CA ILE A 79 22.56 -7.77 -6.00
C ILE A 79 22.14 -7.69 -7.46
N THR A 80 21.96 -8.86 -8.09
CA THR A 80 21.52 -8.94 -9.48
C THR A 80 20.11 -8.34 -9.65
N HIS A 81 19.94 -7.49 -10.67
CA HIS A 81 18.61 -7.02 -11.10
C HIS A 81 18.07 -7.94 -12.19
N VAL A 82 16.76 -8.22 -12.18
CA VAL A 82 16.11 -9.14 -13.13
C VAL A 82 16.25 -8.65 -14.58
N ASP A 83 16.16 -7.34 -14.81
CA ASP A 83 16.28 -6.72 -16.14
C ASP A 83 17.69 -6.15 -16.41
N GLY A 84 18.66 -6.41 -15.53
CA GLY A 84 20.08 -6.02 -15.69
C GLY A 84 20.38 -4.56 -15.38
N GLU A 85 19.43 -3.64 -15.47
CA GLU A 85 19.58 -2.21 -15.18
C GLU A 85 18.48 -1.75 -14.22
N ILE A 86 18.85 -0.94 -13.24
CA ILE A 86 17.92 -0.40 -12.25
C ILE A 86 17.20 0.80 -12.85
N ASN A 87 15.88 0.73 -12.86
CA ASN A 87 14.99 1.82 -13.29
C ASN A 87 13.74 1.80 -12.43
N SER A 88 13.71 2.67 -11.44
CA SER A 88 12.67 2.72 -10.42
C SER A 88 11.25 2.92 -10.99
N THR A 89 11.13 3.76 -12.01
CA THR A 89 9.83 4.03 -12.67
C THR A 89 9.35 2.80 -13.44
N ARG A 90 10.19 2.21 -14.30
CA ARG A 90 9.85 0.98 -15.04
C ARG A 90 9.47 -0.16 -14.08
N ASP A 91 10.22 -0.33 -13.01
CA ASP A 91 9.99 -1.42 -12.07
C ASP A 91 8.67 -1.21 -11.31
N ALA A 92 8.34 0.04 -10.95
CA ALA A 92 7.06 0.39 -10.38
C ALA A 92 5.89 0.18 -11.36
N GLU A 93 6.05 0.57 -12.63
CA GLU A 93 5.05 0.39 -13.70
C GLU A 93 4.74 -1.07 -13.95
N VAL A 94 5.76 -1.94 -14.00
CA VAL A 94 5.58 -3.39 -14.22
C VAL A 94 4.66 -3.97 -13.17
N ILE A 95 4.86 -3.64 -11.89
CA ILE A 95 4.00 -4.12 -10.82
C ILE A 95 2.58 -3.56 -10.92
N ASN A 96 2.46 -2.26 -11.19
CA ASN A 96 1.15 -1.63 -11.35
C ASN A 96 0.35 -2.24 -12.51
N LEU A 97 1.00 -2.55 -13.63
CA LEU A 97 0.37 -3.24 -14.76
C LEU A 97 -0.08 -4.66 -14.41
N GLU A 98 0.70 -5.41 -13.62
CA GLU A 98 0.29 -6.74 -13.15
C GLU A 98 -0.96 -6.68 -12.26
N LEU A 99 -1.09 -5.66 -11.40
CA LEU A 99 -2.29 -5.45 -10.61
C LEU A 99 -3.50 -5.12 -11.51
N ILE A 100 -3.31 -4.26 -12.51
CA ILE A 100 -4.34 -3.90 -13.50
C ILE A 100 -4.79 -5.16 -14.28
N PHE A 101 -3.86 -5.96 -14.79
CA PHE A 101 -4.20 -7.16 -15.53
C PHE A 101 -4.98 -8.19 -14.70
N ALA A 102 -4.60 -8.36 -13.43
CA ALA A 102 -5.33 -9.23 -12.51
C ALA A 102 -6.78 -8.77 -12.27
N ASP A 103 -6.98 -7.44 -12.18
CA ASP A 103 -8.31 -6.87 -11.99
C ASP A 103 -9.14 -6.92 -13.27
N LEU A 104 -8.53 -6.68 -14.44
CA LEU A 104 -9.18 -6.86 -15.75
C LEU A 104 -9.70 -8.30 -15.91
N GLU A 105 -8.89 -9.30 -15.57
CA GLU A 105 -9.31 -10.70 -15.62
C GLU A 105 -10.50 -10.97 -14.67
N THR A 106 -10.41 -10.44 -13.44
CA THR A 106 -11.46 -10.60 -12.42
C THR A 106 -12.79 -9.99 -12.89
N LEU A 107 -12.74 -8.75 -13.40
CA LEU A 107 -13.92 -8.05 -13.87
C LEU A 107 -14.52 -8.66 -15.13
N ASN A 108 -13.70 -9.10 -16.09
CA ASN A 108 -14.19 -9.76 -17.30
C ASN A 108 -14.93 -11.07 -16.97
N LYS A 109 -14.38 -11.90 -16.09
CA LYS A 109 -15.06 -13.12 -15.61
C LYS A 109 -16.39 -12.80 -14.90
N ARG A 110 -16.45 -11.70 -14.14
CA ARG A 110 -17.68 -11.26 -13.47
C ARG A 110 -18.69 -10.72 -14.47
N LYS A 111 -18.25 -9.91 -15.44
CA LYS A 111 -19.07 -9.36 -16.52
C LYS A 111 -19.79 -10.46 -17.28
N GLU A 112 -19.08 -11.49 -17.73
CA GLU A 112 -19.68 -12.63 -18.44
C GLU A 112 -20.79 -13.33 -17.64
N LYS A 113 -20.58 -13.49 -16.32
CA LYS A 113 -21.59 -14.09 -15.44
C LYS A 113 -22.85 -13.24 -15.32
N ILE A 114 -22.67 -11.91 -15.18
CA ILE A 114 -23.78 -10.96 -15.03
C ILE A 114 -24.54 -10.82 -16.35
N GLU A 115 -23.86 -10.74 -17.49
CA GLU A 115 -24.51 -10.72 -18.82
C GLU A 115 -25.47 -11.90 -19.03
N LYS A 116 -25.05 -13.10 -18.64
CA LYS A 116 -25.91 -14.29 -18.73
C LYS A 116 -27.18 -14.16 -17.88
N LYS A 117 -27.08 -13.59 -16.67
CA LYS A 117 -28.20 -13.36 -15.77
C LYS A 117 -29.13 -12.25 -16.27
N LEU A 118 -28.61 -11.14 -16.77
CA LEU A 118 -29.36 -10.06 -17.38
C LEU A 118 -30.20 -10.55 -18.56
N ARG A 119 -29.64 -11.40 -19.42
CA ARG A 119 -30.37 -12.02 -20.54
C ARG A 119 -31.51 -12.95 -20.07
N SER A 120 -31.41 -13.50 -18.86
CA SER A 120 -32.48 -14.29 -18.24
C SER A 120 -33.53 -13.48 -17.50
N GLY A 121 -33.45 -12.13 -17.54
CA GLY A 121 -34.48 -11.21 -17.02
C GLY A 121 -34.20 -10.61 -15.64
N ASP A 122 -33.03 -10.85 -15.04
CA ASP A 122 -32.62 -10.28 -13.76
C ASP A 122 -32.15 -8.83 -13.95
N LYS A 123 -33.07 -7.88 -13.77
CA LYS A 123 -32.79 -6.44 -13.96
C LYS A 123 -32.06 -5.79 -12.80
N ASP A 124 -32.03 -6.44 -11.64
CA ASP A 124 -31.40 -5.87 -10.44
C ASP A 124 -29.86 -5.77 -10.59
N LEU A 125 -29.29 -6.52 -11.52
CA LEU A 125 -27.86 -6.50 -11.83
C LEU A 125 -27.44 -5.42 -12.84
N ALA A 126 -28.36 -4.61 -13.37
CA ALA A 126 -28.03 -3.61 -14.38
C ALA A 126 -27.04 -2.53 -13.86
N ASN A 127 -27.22 -2.09 -12.62
CA ASN A 127 -26.30 -1.13 -12.00
C ASN A 127 -24.89 -1.74 -11.80
N GLU A 128 -24.82 -2.98 -11.30
CA GLU A 128 -23.55 -3.68 -11.14
C GLU A 128 -22.82 -3.84 -12.49
N PHE A 129 -23.55 -4.18 -13.55
CA PHE A 129 -22.98 -4.30 -14.88
C PHE A 129 -22.37 -2.98 -15.37
N THR A 130 -23.09 -1.87 -15.20
CA THR A 130 -22.60 -0.53 -15.57
C THR A 130 -21.34 -0.15 -14.82
N LEU A 131 -21.28 -0.45 -13.51
CA LEU A 131 -20.10 -0.20 -12.70
C LEU A 131 -18.90 -1.05 -13.13
N ILE A 132 -19.12 -2.30 -13.53
CA ILE A 132 -18.07 -3.15 -14.08
C ILE A 132 -17.53 -2.55 -15.38
N GLU A 133 -18.38 -2.07 -16.28
CA GLU A 133 -17.93 -1.44 -17.54
C GLU A 133 -17.13 -0.17 -17.30
N ASP A 134 -17.54 0.68 -16.33
CA ASP A 134 -16.79 1.88 -15.97
C ASP A 134 -15.43 1.54 -15.37
N CYS A 135 -15.37 0.53 -14.50
CA CYS A 135 -14.10 0.02 -13.95
C CYS A 135 -13.20 -0.55 -15.04
N LEU A 136 -13.73 -1.38 -15.95
CA LEU A 136 -12.95 -1.94 -17.07
C LEU A 136 -12.36 -0.84 -17.94
N LYS A 137 -13.16 0.17 -18.30
CA LYS A 137 -12.69 1.31 -19.10
C LYS A 137 -11.55 2.06 -18.40
N THR A 138 -11.61 2.24 -17.08
CA THR A 138 -10.54 2.90 -16.30
C THR A 138 -9.27 2.06 -16.33
N LEU A 139 -9.36 0.74 -16.11
CA LEU A 139 -8.21 -0.15 -16.13
C LEU A 139 -7.59 -0.31 -17.53
N GLU A 140 -8.38 -0.33 -18.58
CA GLU A 140 -7.93 -0.39 -19.97
C GLU A 140 -7.16 0.88 -20.38
N SER A 141 -7.42 2.03 -19.74
CA SER A 141 -6.61 3.25 -19.92
C SER A 141 -5.29 3.23 -19.13
N GLY A 142 -5.04 2.19 -18.33
CA GLY A 142 -3.83 2.07 -17.51
C GLY A 142 -3.94 2.76 -16.16
N ASP A 143 -5.12 3.21 -15.76
CA ASP A 143 -5.36 3.94 -14.52
C ASP A 143 -5.89 3.04 -13.41
N PHE A 144 -5.59 3.39 -12.16
CA PHE A 144 -6.17 2.77 -10.98
C PHE A 144 -7.58 3.29 -10.71
N ILE A 145 -8.43 2.42 -10.18
CA ILE A 145 -9.81 2.77 -9.83
C ILE A 145 -9.81 3.64 -8.58
N LYS A 146 -10.34 4.86 -8.69
CA LYS A 146 -10.46 5.82 -7.59
C LYS A 146 -11.90 5.85 -7.08
N LEU A 147 -12.10 5.48 -5.81
CA LEU A 147 -13.44 5.42 -5.20
C LEU A 147 -14.07 6.79 -4.99
N ASP A 148 -13.29 7.85 -4.87
CA ASP A 148 -13.75 9.24 -4.74
C ASP A 148 -14.47 9.77 -6.01
N LYS A 149 -14.26 9.12 -7.15
CA LYS A 149 -15.02 9.36 -8.39
C LYS A 149 -16.52 9.06 -8.24
N TYR A 150 -16.88 8.16 -7.31
CA TYR A 150 -18.24 7.68 -7.13
C TYR A 150 -18.92 8.38 -5.95
N SER A 151 -20.00 9.12 -6.21
CA SER A 151 -20.74 9.86 -5.17
C SER A 151 -21.74 8.99 -4.41
N ASN A 152 -22.21 7.90 -5.01
CA ASN A 152 -23.20 7.02 -4.41
C ASN A 152 -22.54 5.98 -3.51
N LYS A 153 -22.95 5.92 -2.26
CA LYS A 153 -22.43 4.94 -1.29
C LYS A 153 -22.70 3.49 -1.66
N GLU A 154 -23.83 3.22 -2.34
CA GLU A 154 -24.16 1.85 -2.78
C GLU A 154 -23.23 1.41 -3.92
N ASP A 155 -22.90 2.29 -4.87
CA ASP A 155 -21.94 2.00 -5.94
C ASP A 155 -20.56 1.70 -5.38
N ILE A 156 -20.11 2.47 -4.39
CA ILE A 156 -18.84 2.22 -3.68
C ILE A 156 -18.86 0.84 -3.00
N LYS A 157 -19.97 0.44 -2.38
CA LYS A 157 -20.10 -0.89 -1.76
C LYS A 157 -20.02 -2.00 -2.81
N ILE A 158 -20.69 -1.82 -3.95
CA ILE A 158 -20.64 -2.77 -5.06
C ILE A 158 -19.22 -2.90 -5.58
N ILE A 159 -18.52 -1.79 -5.87
CA ILE A 159 -17.13 -1.81 -6.35
C ILE A 159 -16.20 -2.48 -5.33
N LYS A 160 -16.35 -2.18 -4.03
CA LYS A 160 -15.58 -2.85 -2.96
C LYS A 160 -15.84 -4.36 -2.93
N SER A 161 -17.05 -4.82 -3.28
CA SER A 161 -17.39 -6.25 -3.33
C SER A 161 -16.65 -7.01 -4.45
N PHE A 162 -16.10 -6.30 -5.44
CA PHE A 162 -15.28 -6.91 -6.49
C PHE A 162 -13.90 -7.34 -6.00
N GLN A 163 -13.47 -6.83 -4.84
CA GLN A 163 -12.16 -7.13 -4.23
C GLN A 163 -10.98 -6.85 -5.16
N LEU A 164 -11.05 -5.72 -5.86
CA LEU A 164 -10.01 -5.29 -6.80
C LEU A 164 -8.75 -4.85 -6.07
N LEU A 165 -7.61 -5.12 -6.69
CA LEU A 165 -6.28 -4.75 -6.18
C LEU A 165 -6.02 -3.27 -6.37
N THR A 166 -6.43 -2.72 -7.51
CA THR A 166 -6.22 -1.32 -7.91
C THR A 166 -7.09 -0.32 -7.14
N VAL A 167 -8.09 -0.80 -6.39
CA VAL A 167 -8.91 0.03 -5.47
C VAL A 167 -8.20 0.29 -4.14
N LYS A 168 -7.21 -0.54 -3.81
CA LYS A 168 -6.51 -0.43 -2.52
C LYS A 168 -5.62 0.81 -2.50
N PRO A 169 -5.58 1.52 -1.35
CA PRO A 169 -4.61 2.58 -1.15
C PRO A 169 -3.18 2.04 -1.31
N ILE A 170 -2.34 2.79 -2.01
CA ILE A 170 -0.93 2.43 -2.23
C ILE A 170 -0.03 3.64 -2.00
N PHE A 171 1.16 3.41 -1.48
CA PHE A 171 2.27 4.36 -1.46
C PHE A 171 3.58 3.65 -1.77
N PHE A 172 4.58 4.42 -2.20
CA PHE A 172 5.89 3.88 -2.52
C PHE A 172 6.87 4.03 -1.37
N ILE A 173 7.74 3.04 -1.23
CA ILE A 173 8.93 3.09 -0.37
C ILE A 173 10.14 3.02 -1.31
N ALA A 174 10.84 4.15 -1.48
CA ALA A 174 12.05 4.22 -2.27
C ALA A 174 13.25 3.77 -1.41
N ASN A 175 13.80 2.60 -1.70
CA ASN A 175 15.03 2.15 -1.06
C ASN A 175 16.23 2.77 -1.78
N VAL A 176 16.91 3.72 -1.12
CA VAL A 176 17.95 4.56 -1.70
C VAL A 176 19.32 4.31 -1.09
N SER A 177 20.35 4.86 -1.74
CA SER A 177 21.71 5.02 -1.25
C SER A 177 22.21 6.44 -1.53
N ASP A 178 23.39 6.81 -1.05
CA ASP A 178 23.96 8.17 -1.21
C ASP A 178 24.56 8.46 -2.59
N THR A 179 24.33 7.59 -3.58
CA THR A 179 24.85 7.76 -4.93
C THR A 179 24.01 8.73 -5.77
N GLU A 180 24.63 9.42 -6.72
CA GLU A 180 23.92 10.31 -7.66
C GLU A 180 22.92 9.55 -8.53
N HIS A 181 23.19 8.29 -8.87
CA HIS A 181 22.27 7.45 -9.62
C HIS A 181 21.02 7.12 -8.78
N SER A 182 21.20 6.84 -7.49
CA SER A 182 20.09 6.61 -6.56
C SER A 182 19.20 7.86 -6.43
N LYS A 183 19.79 9.04 -6.33
CA LYS A 183 19.06 10.31 -6.28
C LYS A 183 18.25 10.54 -7.55
N LYS A 184 18.80 10.22 -8.71
CA LYS A 184 18.10 10.28 -9.98
C LYS A 184 16.88 9.34 -9.99
N ASN A 185 17.09 8.07 -9.66
CA ASN A 185 16.01 7.08 -9.59
C ASN A 185 14.91 7.50 -8.60
N LEU A 186 15.27 8.11 -7.47
CA LEU A 186 14.32 8.66 -6.51
C LEU A 186 13.49 9.80 -7.11
N ASN A 187 14.14 10.73 -7.83
CA ASN A 187 13.43 11.83 -8.49
C ASN A 187 12.46 11.33 -9.56
N ASP A 188 12.90 10.38 -10.40
CA ASP A 188 12.08 9.78 -11.45
C ASP A 188 10.85 9.05 -10.83
N LEU A 189 11.04 8.34 -9.71
CA LEU A 189 9.96 7.69 -8.98
C LEU A 189 8.98 8.72 -8.35
N ASN A 190 9.51 9.82 -7.81
CA ASN A 190 8.68 10.89 -7.25
C ASN A 190 7.78 11.54 -8.32
N GLU A 191 8.31 11.80 -9.51
CA GLU A 191 7.53 12.34 -10.62
C GLU A 191 6.44 11.36 -11.07
N TYR A 192 6.78 10.09 -11.18
CA TYR A 192 5.83 9.03 -11.50
C TYR A 192 4.70 8.92 -10.47
N ALA A 193 5.05 8.84 -9.19
CA ALA A 193 4.09 8.76 -8.09
C ALA A 193 3.17 9.97 -8.01
N LYS A 194 3.72 11.18 -8.25
CA LYS A 194 2.94 12.41 -8.31
C LYS A 194 1.89 12.38 -9.43
N GLY A 195 2.22 11.81 -10.59
CA GLY A 195 1.25 11.60 -11.68
C GLY A 195 0.08 10.71 -11.27
N MET A 196 0.31 9.77 -10.37
CA MET A 196 -0.72 8.87 -9.82
C MET A 196 -1.40 9.41 -8.55
N ASN A 197 -0.99 10.58 -8.04
CA ASN A 197 -1.40 11.14 -6.74
C ASN A 197 -1.08 10.18 -5.57
N GLN A 198 0.13 9.60 -5.59
CA GLN A 198 0.64 8.70 -4.58
C GLN A 198 1.88 9.29 -3.91
N ASP A 199 2.12 8.93 -2.65
CA ASP A 199 3.27 9.40 -1.88
C ASP A 199 4.46 8.45 -2.02
N VAL A 200 5.66 9.01 -1.88
CA VAL A 200 6.93 8.27 -1.82
C VAL A 200 7.59 8.54 -0.47
N ILE A 201 7.99 7.48 0.22
CA ILE A 201 8.82 7.57 1.42
C ILE A 201 10.21 7.07 1.08
N GLU A 202 11.18 7.94 1.25
CA GLU A 202 12.60 7.61 1.09
C GLU A 202 13.12 6.86 2.31
N VAL A 203 13.82 5.76 2.08
CA VAL A 203 14.40 4.90 3.12
C VAL A 203 15.76 4.38 2.68
N GLN A 204 16.74 4.46 3.55
CA GLN A 204 17.98 3.72 3.44
C GLN A 204 17.86 2.45 4.30
N ILE A 205 17.42 1.33 3.71
CA ILE A 205 17.07 0.12 4.48
C ILE A 205 18.28 -0.41 5.27
N LYS A 206 19.49 -0.34 4.73
CA LYS A 206 20.72 -0.74 5.48
C LYS A 206 20.90 0.09 6.74
N LEU A 207 20.69 1.39 6.66
CA LEU A 207 20.80 2.29 7.82
C LEU A 207 19.70 2.00 8.85
N GLU A 208 18.47 1.75 8.40
CA GLU A 208 17.38 1.37 9.30
C GLU A 208 17.63 0.04 10.02
N GLU A 209 18.27 -0.94 9.35
CA GLU A 209 18.68 -2.21 9.96
C GLU A 209 19.75 -1.98 11.05
N GLU A 210 20.74 -1.12 10.79
CA GLU A 210 21.74 -0.73 11.78
C GLU A 210 21.08 -0.06 12.98
N ILE A 211 20.22 0.94 12.76
CA ILE A 211 19.48 1.63 13.82
C ILE A 211 18.61 0.66 14.64
N ALA A 212 17.98 -0.30 13.99
CA ALA A 212 17.12 -1.28 14.66
C ALA A 212 17.92 -2.25 15.57
N SER A 213 19.21 -2.44 15.29
CA SER A 213 20.09 -3.30 16.09
C SER A 213 20.66 -2.62 17.34
N LEU A 214 20.58 -1.28 17.44
CA LEU A 214 21.08 -0.49 18.55
C LEU A 214 20.14 -0.53 19.77
N ASP A 215 20.69 -0.37 20.95
CA ASP A 215 19.88 -0.11 22.14
C ASP A 215 19.27 1.32 22.11
N GLU A 216 18.34 1.59 23.02
CA GLU A 216 17.57 2.85 23.00
C GLU A 216 18.45 4.10 23.21
N GLN A 217 19.59 3.98 23.93
CA GLN A 217 20.50 5.11 24.15
C GLN A 217 21.37 5.34 22.92
N ASP A 218 22.00 4.29 22.43
CA ASP A 218 22.87 4.34 21.25
C ASP A 218 22.07 4.78 20.01
N LYS A 219 20.81 4.36 19.91
CA LYS A 219 19.90 4.80 18.84
C LYS A 219 19.64 6.31 18.87
N LYS A 220 19.43 6.90 20.04
CA LYS A 220 19.24 8.35 20.15
C LYS A 220 20.48 9.11 19.77
N ASP A 221 21.63 8.68 20.27
CA ASP A 221 22.92 9.30 20.00
C ASP A 221 23.28 9.21 18.51
N PHE A 222 23.00 8.07 17.89
CA PHE A 222 23.18 7.86 16.47
C PHE A 222 22.28 8.76 15.61
N LEU A 223 20.98 8.83 15.91
CA LEU A 223 20.03 9.68 15.18
C LEU A 223 20.41 11.17 15.30
N GLU A 224 20.88 11.61 16.48
CA GLU A 224 21.35 12.98 16.69
C GLU A 224 22.62 13.28 15.87
N LEU A 225 23.57 12.36 15.85
CA LEU A 225 24.82 12.47 15.09
C LEU A 225 24.57 12.59 13.58
N GLU A 226 23.66 11.77 13.04
CA GLU A 226 23.28 11.77 11.63
C GLU A 226 22.27 12.87 11.26
N GLY A 227 21.80 13.65 12.24
CA GLY A 227 20.79 14.69 12.03
C GLY A 227 19.42 14.15 11.64
N ILE A 228 19.15 12.87 11.91
CA ILE A 228 17.91 12.18 11.60
C ILE A 228 16.90 12.44 12.72
N LYS A 229 15.79 13.11 12.42
CA LYS A 229 14.77 13.45 13.41
C LYS A 229 13.98 12.23 13.92
N GLU A 230 13.70 11.28 13.03
CA GLU A 230 13.02 10.04 13.36
C GLU A 230 13.39 8.94 12.34
N PRO A 231 13.43 7.66 12.75
CA PRO A 231 13.62 6.53 11.83
C PRO A 231 12.60 6.54 10.69
N ALA A 232 13.03 6.11 9.50
CA ALA A 232 12.13 6.04 8.34
C ALA A 232 11.01 5.02 8.55
N LEU A 233 11.26 3.96 9.34
CA LEU A 233 10.23 3.01 9.75
C LEU A 233 9.03 3.70 10.41
N ASN A 234 9.25 4.69 11.26
CA ASN A 234 8.16 5.45 11.88
C ASN A 234 7.32 6.22 10.86
N LYS A 235 7.97 6.78 9.82
CA LYS A 235 7.27 7.45 8.71
C LYS A 235 6.40 6.47 7.93
N ILE A 236 6.93 5.26 7.67
CA ILE A 236 6.18 4.18 6.99
C ILE A 236 4.96 3.79 7.80
N ILE A 237 5.12 3.56 9.10
CA ILE A 237 4.02 3.18 10.00
C ILE A 237 2.95 4.28 10.04
N LYS A 238 3.34 5.55 10.22
CA LYS A 238 2.42 6.68 10.21
C LYS A 238 1.67 6.79 8.89
N LYS A 239 2.38 6.64 7.76
CA LYS A 239 1.75 6.68 6.44
C LYS A 239 0.78 5.53 6.20
N GLY A 240 1.17 4.32 6.56
CA GLY A 240 0.28 3.15 6.50
C GLY A 240 -1.00 3.35 7.32
N TYR A 241 -0.87 3.93 8.51
CA TYR A 241 -2.00 4.24 9.37
C TYR A 241 -2.91 5.33 8.78
N GLU A 242 -2.32 6.38 8.19
CA GLU A 242 -3.03 7.46 7.52
C GLU A 242 -3.86 6.97 6.33
N ILE A 243 -3.25 6.22 5.40
CA ILE A 243 -3.94 5.77 4.18
C ILE A 243 -5.05 4.74 4.44
N LEU A 244 -4.98 4.05 5.58
CA LEU A 244 -6.06 3.18 6.04
C LEU A 244 -7.28 3.95 6.55
N GLY A 245 -7.19 5.30 6.60
CA GLY A 245 -8.25 6.14 7.16
C GLY A 245 -8.45 5.92 8.65
N CYS A 246 -7.44 5.42 9.34
CA CYS A 246 -7.48 5.22 10.78
C CYS A 246 -7.38 6.57 11.48
N LEU A 247 -8.49 7.06 11.98
CA LEU A 247 -8.57 8.36 12.65
C LEU A 247 -8.11 8.22 14.10
N LEU A 248 -6.96 8.81 14.41
CA LEU A 248 -6.53 8.97 15.79
C LEU A 248 -7.41 9.97 16.60
N TYR A 249 -8.37 10.66 15.95
CA TYR A 249 -8.98 11.86 16.53
C TYR A 249 -10.47 12.01 16.50
N THR A 250 -11.20 11.31 15.67
CA THR A 250 -12.58 11.70 15.39
C THR A 250 -13.54 10.54 15.38
N SER A 251 -13.57 9.77 16.45
CA SER A 251 -14.86 9.22 16.84
C SER A 251 -15.52 10.30 17.70
N PRO A 252 -16.55 11.00 17.22
CA PRO A 252 -17.34 11.83 18.11
C PRO A 252 -17.85 10.90 19.22
N SER A 253 -17.56 11.28 20.46
CA SER A 253 -18.10 10.56 21.62
C SER A 253 -19.61 10.42 21.41
N PRO A 254 -20.25 9.32 21.80
CA PRO A 254 -21.72 9.23 21.80
C PRO A 254 -22.39 10.41 22.50
N ARG A 255 -21.69 11.11 23.41
CA ARG A 255 -22.14 12.34 24.06
C ARG A 255 -22.11 13.57 23.14
N ASP A 256 -21.23 13.59 22.14
CA ASP A 256 -21.14 14.71 21.18
C ASP A 256 -22.23 14.60 20.11
N LEU A 257 -22.67 13.39 19.77
CA LEU A 257 -23.80 13.13 18.89
C LEU A 257 -25.17 13.47 19.50
N MET A 258 -25.24 13.60 20.84
CA MET A 258 -26.48 14.00 21.54
C MET A 258 -26.61 15.52 21.76
N ARG A 259 -25.63 16.32 21.30
CA ARG A 259 -25.62 17.79 21.44
C ARG A 259 -25.85 18.55 20.14
N SER A 260 -26.07 17.84 19.03
CA SER A 260 -26.40 18.43 17.71
C SER A 260 -27.89 18.34 17.40
#